data_f2aef0011a1672c0115ce579a93bd35c
#
_entry.id   f2aef0011a1672c0115ce579a93bd35c
#
_cell.length_a   1.000
_cell.length_b   1.000
_cell.length_c   1.000
_cell.angle_alpha   90.00
_cell.angle_beta   90.00
_cell.angle_gamma   90.00
#
_symmetry.space_group_name_H-M   'P 1'
#
loop_
_entity.id
_entity.type
_entity.pdbx_description
1 polymer ?
#
loop_
_entity_poly.entity_id
_entity_poly.type
_entity_poly.pdbx_seq_one_letter_code
_entity_poly.pdbx_strand_id
1 'polypeptide(L)'
;MRILGLDPGSRITGVGIIEGERLIHAEGLVLGSGPLPARLGQIFERLQVIIETHKPTIAAVETVFMSRNAQSAIKLGQARGAAICAAVAAGLEIHEYAPRAIKQALVGRGGAAKEQVQHMVRILLKVDRDLGEDASDALAVALCHHHIAQTNRRLPPGVTLR
;
A
#
# COMPACT_ATOMS: atom_id res chain seq x y z
N MET A 1 -3.25 16.23 1.14
CA MET A 1 -2.85 15.19 0.16
C MET A 1 -3.28 13.85 0.71
N ARG A 2 -4.20 13.17 0.03
CA ARG A 2 -4.63 11.81 0.37
C ARG A 2 -3.81 10.80 -0.39
N ILE A 3 -3.30 9.82 0.32
CA ILE A 3 -2.44 8.77 -0.21
C ILE A 3 -3.16 7.44 -0.04
N LEU A 4 -3.32 6.70 -1.13
CA LEU A 4 -3.77 5.33 -1.16
C LEU A 4 -2.54 4.42 -1.06
N GLY A 5 -2.44 3.65 0.00
CA GLY A 5 -1.48 2.56 0.12
C GLY A 5 -2.10 1.26 -0.34
N LEU A 6 -1.32 0.48 -1.07
CA LEU A 6 -1.73 -0.81 -1.61
C LEU A 6 -0.71 -1.89 -1.25
N ASP A 7 -1.19 -2.97 -0.68
CA ASP A 7 -0.48 -4.25 -0.50
C ASP A 7 -1.21 -5.34 -1.30
N PRO A 8 -0.88 -5.49 -2.60
CA PRO A 8 -1.61 -6.37 -3.48
C PRO A 8 -1.35 -7.85 -3.17
N GLY A 9 -2.41 -8.60 -2.97
CA GLY A 9 -2.38 -10.05 -2.83
C GLY A 9 -3.43 -10.74 -3.69
N SER A 10 -3.18 -11.97 -4.13
CA SER A 10 -4.10 -12.71 -5.00
C SER A 10 -5.32 -13.32 -4.28
N ARG A 11 -5.36 -13.29 -2.97
CA ARG A 11 -6.49 -13.72 -2.14
C ARG A 11 -7.08 -12.58 -1.32
N ILE A 12 -6.21 -11.75 -0.79
CA ILE A 12 -6.57 -10.54 -0.05
C ILE A 12 -5.66 -9.45 -0.58
N THR A 13 -6.21 -8.30 -0.89
CA THR A 13 -5.46 -7.09 -1.23
C THR A 13 -5.67 -6.08 -0.11
N GLY A 14 -4.60 -5.69 0.54
CA GLY A 14 -4.62 -4.64 1.56
C GLY A 14 -4.83 -3.26 0.94
N VAL A 15 -5.69 -2.47 1.56
CA VAL A 15 -6.00 -1.09 1.16
C VAL A 15 -5.95 -0.20 2.39
N GLY A 16 -5.22 0.90 2.31
CA GLY A 16 -5.15 1.91 3.35
C GLY A 16 -5.12 3.32 2.77
N ILE A 17 -5.95 4.22 3.28
CA ILE A 17 -5.96 5.63 2.84
C ILE A 17 -5.69 6.53 4.04
N ILE A 18 -4.72 7.42 3.88
CA ILE A 18 -4.37 8.42 4.89
C ILE A 18 -4.43 9.84 4.33
N GLU A 19 -4.61 10.80 5.21
CA GLU A 19 -4.45 12.23 4.92
C GLU A 19 -3.54 12.86 6.00
N GLY A 20 -2.27 13.09 5.64
CA GLY A 20 -1.23 13.30 6.64
C GLY A 20 -1.05 12.05 7.50
N GLU A 21 -1.14 12.19 8.81
CA GLU A 21 -1.13 11.08 9.79
C GLU A 21 -2.56 10.68 10.24
N ARG A 22 -3.59 11.09 9.53
CA ARG A 22 -4.98 10.75 9.83
C ARG A 22 -5.42 9.56 8.99
N LEU A 23 -5.93 8.52 9.65
CA LEU A 23 -6.58 7.39 8.98
C LEU A 23 -7.90 7.85 8.35
N ILE A 24 -8.09 7.58 7.07
CA ILE A 24 -9.33 7.84 6.32
C ILE A 24 -10.10 6.54 6.10
N HIS A 25 -9.39 5.49 5.61
CA HIS A 25 -9.98 4.20 5.29
C HIS A 25 -8.93 3.10 5.42
N ALA A 26 -9.35 1.90 5.83
CA ALA A 26 -8.48 0.73 5.85
C ALA A 26 -9.32 -0.54 5.79
N GLU A 27 -8.99 -1.43 4.86
CA GLU A 27 -9.61 -2.75 4.75
C GLU A 27 -8.70 -3.76 4.02
N GLY A 28 -8.95 -5.05 4.26
CA GLY A 28 -8.47 -6.14 3.43
C GLY A 28 -9.57 -6.55 2.45
N LEU A 29 -9.33 -6.39 1.15
CA LEU A 29 -10.24 -6.82 0.10
C LEU A 29 -10.16 -8.34 -0.06
N VAL A 30 -11.05 -9.08 0.58
CA VAL A 30 -11.14 -10.53 0.41
C VAL A 30 -11.75 -10.84 -0.97
N LEU A 31 -11.02 -11.61 -1.80
CA LEU A 31 -11.33 -11.86 -3.21
C LEU A 31 -12.01 -13.20 -3.47
N GLY A 32 -12.32 -13.95 -2.39
CA GLY A 32 -13.00 -15.25 -2.50
C GLY A 32 -12.15 -16.35 -3.13
N SER A 33 -12.79 -17.46 -3.51
CA SER A 33 -12.17 -18.70 -4.02
C SER A 33 -12.31 -18.88 -5.54
N GLY A 34 -12.85 -17.93 -6.27
CA GLY A 34 -13.09 -18.00 -7.71
C GLY A 34 -11.78 -18.05 -8.53
N PRO A 35 -11.89 -18.27 -9.86
CA PRO A 35 -10.73 -18.29 -10.76
C PRO A 35 -9.98 -16.96 -10.71
N LEU A 36 -8.67 -17.01 -10.95
CA LEU A 36 -7.79 -15.83 -10.82
C LEU A 36 -8.26 -14.63 -11.65
N PRO A 37 -8.67 -14.77 -12.94
CA PRO A 37 -9.15 -13.62 -13.71
C PRO A 37 -10.33 -12.89 -13.05
N ALA A 38 -11.29 -13.60 -12.49
CA ALA A 38 -12.42 -13.00 -11.78
C ALA A 38 -11.97 -12.23 -10.53
N ARG A 39 -10.98 -12.77 -9.78
CA ARG A 39 -10.39 -12.07 -8.63
C ARG A 39 -9.64 -10.82 -9.03
N LEU A 40 -8.93 -10.83 -10.16
CA LEU A 40 -8.26 -9.63 -10.69
C LEU A 40 -9.28 -8.56 -11.06
N GLY A 41 -10.41 -8.94 -11.67
CA GLY A 41 -11.53 -8.04 -11.93
C GLY A 41 -12.08 -7.41 -10.65
N GLN A 42 -12.28 -8.22 -9.59
CA GLN A 42 -12.73 -7.72 -8.28
C GLN A 42 -11.75 -6.71 -7.66
N ILE A 43 -10.42 -6.94 -7.78
CA ILE A 43 -9.43 -5.96 -7.33
C ILE A 43 -9.66 -4.62 -8.04
N PHE A 44 -9.73 -4.67 -9.36
CA PHE A 44 -9.89 -3.47 -10.19
C PHE A 44 -11.19 -2.72 -9.84
N GLU A 45 -12.33 -3.39 -9.86
CA GLU A 45 -13.65 -2.79 -9.63
C GLU A 45 -13.78 -2.20 -8.21
N ARG A 46 -13.38 -2.96 -7.19
CA ARG A 46 -13.47 -2.49 -5.80
C ARG A 46 -12.54 -1.32 -5.53
N LEU A 47 -11.34 -1.31 -6.12
CA LEU A 47 -10.43 -0.18 -6.00
C LEU A 47 -10.98 1.07 -6.69
N GLN A 48 -11.63 0.94 -7.85
CA GLN A 48 -12.30 2.08 -8.49
C GLN A 48 -13.34 2.72 -7.57
N VAL A 49 -14.19 1.92 -6.92
CA VAL A 49 -15.20 2.41 -5.97
C VAL A 49 -14.55 3.12 -4.78
N ILE A 50 -13.48 2.53 -4.21
CA ILE A 50 -12.76 3.12 -3.07
C ILE A 50 -12.11 4.45 -3.47
N ILE A 51 -11.46 4.50 -4.62
CA ILE A 51 -10.81 5.71 -5.15
C ILE A 51 -11.86 6.81 -5.40
N GLU A 52 -12.98 6.48 -6.03
CA GLU A 52 -14.07 7.42 -6.27
C GLU A 52 -14.67 7.96 -4.97
N THR A 53 -14.84 7.10 -3.96
CA THR A 53 -15.41 7.46 -2.66
C THR A 53 -14.49 8.37 -1.86
N HIS A 54 -13.20 8.01 -1.78
CA HIS A 54 -12.25 8.69 -0.88
C HIS A 54 -11.37 9.71 -1.58
N LYS A 55 -11.31 9.71 -2.90
CA LYS A 55 -10.59 10.67 -3.76
C LYS A 55 -9.12 10.88 -3.35
N PRO A 56 -8.32 9.82 -3.24
CA PRO A 56 -6.87 9.97 -3.11
C PRO A 56 -6.29 10.59 -4.39
N THR A 57 -5.13 11.21 -4.28
CA THR A 57 -4.42 11.81 -5.42
C THR A 57 -3.16 11.05 -5.81
N ILE A 58 -2.69 10.20 -4.93
CA ILE A 58 -1.47 9.41 -5.07
C ILE A 58 -1.77 7.97 -4.64
N ALA A 59 -1.17 7.01 -5.34
CA ALA A 59 -1.11 5.61 -4.90
C ALA A 59 0.34 5.22 -4.62
N ALA A 60 0.57 4.65 -3.45
CA ALA A 60 1.82 4.05 -3.02
C ALA A 60 1.66 2.53 -2.99
N VAL A 61 2.55 1.80 -3.65
CA VAL A 61 2.45 0.35 -3.84
C VAL A 61 3.74 -0.33 -3.42
N GLU A 62 3.64 -1.46 -2.69
CA GLU A 62 4.81 -2.25 -2.37
C GLU A 62 5.35 -2.98 -3.62
N THR A 63 6.69 -2.95 -3.80
CA THR A 63 7.33 -3.75 -4.84
C THR A 63 7.44 -5.19 -4.40
N VAL A 64 7.06 -6.10 -5.29
CA VAL A 64 7.14 -7.54 -5.02
C VAL A 64 8.56 -8.04 -5.24
N PHE A 65 9.12 -8.72 -4.24
CA PHE A 65 10.31 -9.54 -4.41
C PHE A 65 9.94 -10.98 -4.80
N MET A 66 10.81 -11.63 -5.57
CA MET A 66 10.62 -13.01 -6.04
C MET A 66 10.33 -13.94 -4.85
N SER A 67 9.18 -14.59 -4.86
CA SER A 67 8.88 -15.69 -3.96
C SER A 67 9.66 -16.94 -4.42
N ARG A 68 9.93 -17.86 -3.49
CA ARG A 68 10.55 -19.16 -3.80
C ARG A 68 9.71 -20.01 -4.77
N ASN A 69 8.44 -19.70 -4.93
CA ASN A 69 7.50 -20.38 -5.83
C ASN A 69 7.12 -19.45 -7.00
N ALA A 70 7.55 -19.81 -8.20
CA ALA A 70 7.30 -19.05 -9.42
C ALA A 70 5.80 -18.83 -9.71
N GLN A 71 4.94 -19.85 -9.46
CA GLN A 71 3.51 -19.70 -9.64
C GLN A 71 2.89 -18.65 -8.70
N SER A 72 3.33 -18.62 -7.45
CA SER A 72 2.87 -17.63 -6.48
C SER A 72 3.34 -16.23 -6.86
N ALA A 73 4.57 -16.10 -7.35
CA ALA A 73 5.11 -14.83 -7.83
C ALA A 73 4.32 -14.29 -9.03
N ILE A 74 3.96 -15.15 -9.98
CA ILE A 74 3.15 -14.77 -11.16
C ILE A 74 1.77 -14.29 -10.70
N LYS A 75 1.06 -15.03 -9.84
CA LYS A 75 -0.26 -14.63 -9.33
C LYS A 75 -0.21 -13.31 -8.57
N LEU A 76 0.83 -13.10 -7.79
CA LEU A 76 1.05 -11.86 -7.04
C LEU A 76 1.33 -10.69 -7.99
N GLY A 77 2.17 -10.89 -9.00
CA GLY A 77 2.43 -9.88 -10.04
C GLY A 77 1.17 -9.49 -10.82
N GLN A 78 0.28 -10.45 -11.12
CA GLN A 78 -0.99 -10.20 -11.77
C GLN A 78 -1.94 -9.39 -10.86
N ALA A 79 -2.06 -9.76 -9.58
CA ALA A 79 -2.86 -9.00 -8.61
C ALA A 79 -2.35 -7.57 -8.44
N ARG A 80 -1.02 -7.41 -8.36
CA ARG A 80 -0.37 -6.11 -8.32
C ARG A 80 -0.63 -5.28 -9.57
N GLY A 81 -0.54 -5.90 -10.75
CA GLY A 81 -0.87 -5.25 -12.03
C GLY A 81 -2.31 -4.76 -12.06
N ALA A 82 -3.28 -5.56 -11.61
CA ALA A 82 -4.69 -5.16 -11.53
C ALA A 82 -4.90 -3.95 -10.60
N ALA A 83 -4.24 -3.94 -9.43
CA ALA A 83 -4.32 -2.83 -8.49
C ALA A 83 -3.71 -1.54 -9.05
N ILE A 84 -2.54 -1.63 -9.70
CA ILE A 84 -1.88 -0.48 -10.35
C ILE A 84 -2.74 0.05 -11.50
N CYS A 85 -3.29 -0.83 -12.34
CA CYS A 85 -4.17 -0.43 -13.44
C CYS A 85 -5.42 0.31 -12.93
N ALA A 86 -6.01 -0.14 -11.82
CA ALA A 86 -7.13 0.56 -11.21
C ALA A 86 -6.76 2.00 -10.78
N ALA A 87 -5.61 2.16 -10.14
CA ALA A 87 -5.13 3.47 -9.70
C ALA A 87 -4.76 4.39 -10.88
N VAL A 88 -4.08 3.86 -11.91
CA VAL A 88 -3.73 4.61 -13.13
C VAL A 88 -4.97 5.03 -13.90
N ALA A 89 -5.95 4.13 -14.05
CA ALA A 89 -7.22 4.43 -14.75
C ALA A 89 -8.02 5.54 -14.05
N ALA A 90 -7.85 5.68 -12.74
CA ALA A 90 -8.43 6.76 -11.94
C ALA A 90 -7.58 8.05 -11.92
N GLY A 91 -6.46 8.08 -12.64
CA GLY A 91 -5.59 9.26 -12.76
C GLY A 91 -4.65 9.49 -11.56
N LEU A 92 -4.40 8.50 -10.71
CA LEU A 92 -3.49 8.63 -9.59
C LEU A 92 -2.02 8.54 -10.06
N GLU A 93 -1.16 9.35 -9.43
CA GLU A 93 0.28 9.19 -9.55
C GLU A 93 0.72 7.96 -8.74
N ILE A 94 1.56 7.09 -9.34
CA ILE A 94 2.01 5.83 -8.73
C ILE A 94 3.43 5.97 -8.20
N HIS A 95 3.62 5.61 -6.93
CA HIS A 95 4.92 5.50 -6.29
C HIS A 95 5.14 4.08 -5.76
N GLU A 96 6.32 3.54 -5.98
CA GLU A 96 6.64 2.16 -5.62
C GLU A 96 7.74 2.12 -4.56
N TYR A 97 7.56 1.27 -3.55
CA TYR A 97 8.48 1.17 -2.42
C TYR A 97 8.88 -0.28 -2.14
N ALA A 98 10.18 -0.51 -1.98
CA ALA A 98 10.68 -1.80 -1.56
C ALA A 98 10.32 -2.07 -0.08
N PRO A 99 10.08 -3.33 0.34
CA PRO A 99 9.77 -3.68 1.73
C PRO A 99 10.78 -3.12 2.74
N ARG A 100 12.06 -3.11 2.38
CA ARG A 100 13.13 -2.56 3.21
C ARG A 100 13.00 -1.03 3.40
N ALA A 101 12.59 -0.31 2.35
CA ALA A 101 12.38 1.14 2.42
C ALA A 101 11.19 1.48 3.32
N ILE A 102 10.10 0.71 3.23
CA ILE A 102 8.93 0.86 4.11
C ILE A 102 9.33 0.69 5.57
N LYS A 103 10.05 -0.38 5.90
CA LYS A 103 10.54 -0.64 7.25
C LYS A 103 11.48 0.47 7.76
N GLN A 104 12.39 0.93 6.91
CA GLN A 104 13.30 2.02 7.24
C GLN A 104 12.56 3.32 7.52
N ALA A 105 11.55 3.65 6.73
CA ALA A 105 10.78 4.88 6.87
C ALA A 105 9.93 4.91 8.16
N LEU A 106 9.41 3.76 8.61
CA LEU A 106 8.51 3.70 9.76
C LEU A 106 9.24 3.40 11.07
N VAL A 107 10.24 2.52 11.06
CA VAL A 107 10.91 2.00 12.26
C VAL A 107 12.36 2.47 12.38
N GLY A 108 12.90 3.11 11.35
CA GLY A 108 14.29 3.56 11.31
C GLY A 108 15.31 2.47 10.95
N ARG A 109 14.88 1.23 10.66
CA ARG A 109 15.74 0.13 10.23
C ARG A 109 15.03 -0.84 9.29
N GLY A 110 15.67 -1.12 8.14
CA GLY A 110 15.09 -1.96 7.09
C GLY A 110 14.93 -3.44 7.44
N GLY A 111 15.55 -3.91 8.54
CA GLY A 111 15.40 -5.27 9.05
C GLY A 111 14.36 -5.43 10.15
N ALA A 112 13.47 -4.44 10.36
CA ALA A 112 12.43 -4.51 11.39
C ALA A 112 11.49 -5.72 11.18
N ALA A 113 11.03 -6.31 12.28
CA ALA A 113 10.02 -7.35 12.25
C ALA A 113 8.66 -6.78 11.84
N LYS A 114 7.78 -7.63 11.30
CA LYS A 114 6.45 -7.23 10.82
C LYS A 114 5.61 -6.59 11.94
N GLU A 115 5.64 -7.18 13.11
CA GLU A 115 4.91 -6.72 14.29
C GLU A 115 5.35 -5.32 14.73
N GLN A 116 6.63 -4.98 14.56
CA GLN A 116 7.15 -3.65 14.86
C GLN A 116 6.60 -2.60 13.88
N VAL A 117 6.50 -2.96 12.59
CA VAL A 117 5.91 -2.08 11.57
C VAL A 117 4.43 -1.84 11.87
N GLN A 118 3.66 -2.89 12.14
CA GLN A 118 2.23 -2.79 12.46
C GLN A 118 2.00 -1.97 13.74
N HIS A 119 2.85 -2.14 14.75
CA HIS A 119 2.81 -1.33 15.97
C HIS A 119 3.03 0.15 15.67
N MET A 120 4.04 0.48 14.84
CA MET A 120 4.31 1.86 14.43
C MET A 120 3.18 2.47 13.61
N VAL A 121 2.54 1.71 12.72
CA VAL A 121 1.35 2.16 11.98
C VAL A 121 0.26 2.62 12.94
N ARG A 122 -0.05 1.83 13.98
CA ARG A 122 -1.07 2.20 14.98
C ARG A 122 -0.69 3.45 15.76
N ILE A 123 0.57 3.58 16.18
CA ILE A 123 1.06 4.77 16.89
C ILE A 123 0.94 6.02 16.03
N LEU A 124 1.47 5.96 14.80
CA LEU A 124 1.51 7.11 13.90
C LEU A 124 0.11 7.58 13.51
N LEU A 125 -0.82 6.64 13.28
CA LEU A 125 -2.21 6.96 12.94
C LEU A 125 -3.13 7.14 14.17
N LYS A 126 -2.60 6.97 15.39
CA LYS A 126 -3.34 7.09 16.65
C LYS A 126 -4.59 6.19 16.70
N VAL A 127 -4.41 4.93 16.30
CA VAL A 127 -5.50 3.94 16.21
C VAL A 127 -5.34 2.89 17.31
N ASP A 128 -6.36 2.76 18.18
CA ASP A 128 -6.36 1.81 19.30
C ASP A 128 -7.00 0.46 18.96
N ARG A 129 -7.59 0.32 17.76
CA ARG A 129 -8.21 -0.94 17.31
C ARG A 129 -7.26 -1.75 16.45
N ASP A 130 -7.53 -3.06 16.33
CA ASP A 130 -6.91 -3.90 15.33
C ASP A 130 -7.39 -3.49 13.92
N LEU A 131 -6.45 -3.33 13.01
CA LEU A 131 -6.69 -2.95 11.62
C LEU A 131 -6.70 -4.16 10.67
N GLY A 132 -6.33 -5.34 11.18
CA GLY A 132 -6.01 -6.49 10.35
C GLY A 132 -4.64 -6.34 9.67
N GLU A 133 -4.06 -7.49 9.30
CA GLU A 133 -2.70 -7.57 8.78
C GLU A 133 -2.55 -6.85 7.43
N ASP A 134 -3.36 -7.23 6.44
CA ASP A 134 -3.27 -6.70 5.07
C ASP A 134 -3.53 -5.17 5.02
N ALA A 135 -4.51 -4.69 5.78
CA ALA A 135 -4.80 -3.25 5.87
C ALA A 135 -3.65 -2.48 6.55
N SER A 136 -3.04 -3.07 7.59
CA SER A 136 -1.86 -2.47 8.27
C SER A 136 -0.66 -2.38 7.33
N ASP A 137 -0.42 -3.41 6.52
CA ASP A 137 0.68 -3.42 5.55
C ASP A 137 0.44 -2.34 4.47
N ALA A 138 -0.78 -2.21 3.95
CA ALA A 138 -1.14 -1.14 3.02
C ALA A 138 -0.97 0.26 3.63
N LEU A 139 -1.36 0.45 4.89
CA LEU A 139 -1.15 1.72 5.59
C LEU A 139 0.33 2.02 5.82
N ALA A 140 1.17 1.00 6.05
CA ALA A 140 2.61 1.17 6.14
C ALA A 140 3.21 1.72 4.83
N VAL A 141 2.74 1.24 3.68
CA VAL A 141 3.15 1.77 2.37
C VAL A 141 2.73 3.24 2.20
N ALA A 142 1.50 3.59 2.59
CA ALA A 142 1.01 4.97 2.53
C ALA A 142 1.82 5.92 3.43
N LEU A 143 2.12 5.51 4.65
CA LEU A 143 2.95 6.27 5.60
C LEU A 143 4.39 6.40 5.11
N CYS A 144 4.96 5.36 4.49
CA CYS A 144 6.29 5.43 3.87
C CYS A 144 6.35 6.55 2.84
N HIS A 145 5.38 6.59 1.92
CA HIS A 145 5.29 7.68 0.93
C HIS A 145 5.15 9.05 1.63
N HIS A 146 4.29 9.15 2.63
CA HIS A 146 4.08 10.40 3.37
C HIS A 146 5.38 10.93 3.98
N HIS A 147 6.15 10.09 4.68
CA HIS A 147 7.42 10.46 5.31
C HIS A 147 8.49 10.84 4.28
N ILE A 148 8.62 10.07 3.19
CA ILE A 148 9.58 10.38 2.12
C ILE A 148 9.22 11.70 1.45
N ALA A 149 7.96 11.93 1.12
CA ALA A 149 7.49 13.19 0.54
C ALA A 149 7.72 14.39 1.46
N GLN A 150 7.49 14.25 2.77
CA GLN A 150 7.81 15.29 3.75
C GLN A 150 9.32 15.57 3.82
N THR A 151 10.14 14.53 3.82
CA THR A 151 11.60 14.68 3.85
C THR A 151 12.10 15.37 2.59
N ASN A 152 11.62 14.96 1.42
CA ASN A 152 12.00 15.55 0.13
C ASN A 152 11.68 17.04 0.05
N ARG A 153 10.58 17.50 0.67
CA ARG A 153 10.23 18.92 0.74
C ARG A 153 11.21 19.76 1.56
N ARG A 154 11.99 19.13 2.45
CA ARG A 154 12.98 19.78 3.33
C ARG A 154 14.40 19.69 2.78
N LEU A 155 14.63 18.89 1.74
CA LEU A 155 15.94 18.74 1.12
C LEU A 155 16.25 19.89 0.17
N PRO A 156 17.54 20.21 -0.05
CA PRO A 156 17.96 21.18 -1.06
C PRO A 156 17.47 20.78 -2.46
N PRO A 157 17.26 21.76 -3.36
CA PRO A 157 16.88 21.50 -4.74
C PRO A 157 17.83 20.49 -5.41
N GLY A 158 17.26 19.47 -6.06
CA GLY A 158 18.02 18.44 -6.78
C GLY A 158 18.38 17.19 -5.95
N VAL A 159 18.11 17.18 -4.64
CA VAL A 159 18.26 16.01 -3.77
C VAL A 159 16.91 15.38 -3.51
N THR A 160 16.74 14.10 -3.83
CA THR A 160 15.49 13.36 -3.57
C THR A 160 15.78 11.97 -2.99
N LEU A 161 15.00 11.57 -2.00
CA LEU A 161 14.91 10.19 -1.52
C LEU A 161 13.92 9.43 -2.41
N ARG A 162 14.25 8.16 -2.69
CA ARG A 162 13.40 7.22 -3.44
C ARG A 162 13.00 6.07 -2.55
#